data_44ccd72d60741e9018c0daa69c675206
#
_entry.id   44ccd72d60741e9018c0daa69c675206
#
_cell.length_a   1.000
_cell.length_b   1.000
_cell.length_c   1.000
_cell.angle_alpha   90.00
_cell.angle_beta   90.00
_cell.angle_gamma   90.00
#
_symmetry.space_group_name_H-M   'P 1'
#
loop_
_entity.id
_entity.type
_entity.pdbx_description
1 polymer ?
#
loop_
_entity_poly.entity_id
_entity_poly.type
_entity_poly.pdbx_seq_one_letter_code
_entity_poly.pdbx_strand_id
1 'polypeptide(L)'
;MRDQQDQWLELCRQASVEQDREKLLGLVCRINELLEAKDKRLRPNDVRPTSKGDGVFQIAYDETLLITRAELLKNRGYEVSSVLGNDGAKHILDRRERYRLFIVGHAAARETREEMVRWLKVNFPDTKILALNPPHHAKLAEADYNLILNGPEEWLSVVANAALDGSNLL
;
A
#
# COMPACT_ATOMS: atom_id res chain seq x y z
N MET A 1 -24.09 -12.24 16.21
CA MET A 1 -23.71 -11.04 15.43
C MET A 1 -24.26 -9.73 15.98
N ARG A 2 -25.41 -9.67 16.63
CA ARG A 2 -25.93 -8.47 17.29
C ARG A 2 -25.08 -8.01 18.47
N ASP A 3 -24.63 -8.92 19.32
CA ASP A 3 -23.88 -8.60 20.56
C ASP A 3 -22.61 -7.74 20.35
N GLN A 4 -21.86 -7.92 19.28
CA GLN A 4 -20.63 -7.17 19.03
C GLN A 4 -20.88 -5.74 18.52
N GLN A 5 -21.97 -5.56 17.76
CA GLN A 5 -22.36 -4.25 17.27
C GLN A 5 -22.91 -3.40 18.43
N ASP A 6 -23.64 -4.02 19.32
CA ASP A 6 -24.16 -3.37 20.53
C ASP A 6 -23.03 -3.00 21.49
N GLN A 7 -22.03 -3.86 21.66
CA GLN A 7 -20.84 -3.62 22.48
C GLN A 7 -19.99 -2.45 21.94
N TRP A 8 -19.79 -2.37 20.62
CA TRP A 8 -19.05 -1.27 20.01
C TRP A 8 -19.78 0.06 20.16
N LEU A 9 -21.08 0.11 19.95
CA LEU A 9 -21.92 1.30 20.12
C LEU A 9 -21.90 1.80 21.57
N GLU A 10 -21.96 0.88 22.54
CA GLU A 10 -21.89 1.23 23.96
C GLU A 10 -20.53 1.83 24.35
N LEU A 11 -19.42 1.28 23.86
CA LEU A 11 -18.10 1.84 24.08
C LEU A 11 -17.94 3.23 23.44
N CYS A 12 -18.47 3.45 22.25
CA CYS A 12 -18.49 4.78 21.62
C CYS A 12 -19.31 5.77 22.43
N ARG A 13 -20.45 5.35 22.98
CA ARG A 13 -21.30 6.18 23.84
C ARG A 13 -20.58 6.56 25.14
N GLN A 14 -19.88 5.62 25.78
CA GLN A 14 -19.09 5.87 26.97
C GLN A 14 -17.93 6.83 26.67
N ALA A 15 -17.20 6.65 25.57
CA ALA A 15 -16.11 7.52 25.17
C ALA A 15 -16.58 8.97 24.90
N SER A 16 -17.81 9.15 24.39
CA SER A 16 -18.34 10.49 24.06
C SER A 16 -18.70 11.34 25.29
N VAL A 17 -18.88 10.72 26.45
CA VAL A 17 -19.22 11.41 27.71
C VAL A 17 -18.12 11.37 28.76
N GLU A 18 -17.03 10.61 28.50
CA GLU A 18 -15.92 10.47 29.45
C GLU A 18 -15.04 11.73 29.44
N GLN A 19 -14.81 12.30 30.61
CA GLN A 19 -13.98 13.48 30.78
C GLN A 19 -12.58 13.16 31.34
N ASP A 20 -12.41 11.97 31.89
CA ASP A 20 -11.13 11.49 32.38
C ASP A 20 -10.26 11.02 31.22
N ARG A 21 -9.11 11.67 31.01
CA ARG A 21 -8.20 11.41 29.88
C ARG A 21 -7.68 9.98 29.84
N GLU A 22 -7.37 9.39 30.99
CA GLU A 22 -6.84 8.03 31.04
C GLU A 22 -7.91 6.99 30.70
N LYS A 23 -9.12 7.18 31.19
CA LYS A 23 -10.27 6.33 30.87
C LYS A 23 -10.68 6.47 29.42
N LEU A 24 -10.66 7.69 28.87
CA LEU A 24 -10.94 7.94 27.46
C LEU A 24 -9.94 7.20 26.55
N LEU A 25 -8.64 7.27 26.87
CA LEU A 25 -7.61 6.52 26.13
C LEU A 25 -7.84 5.01 26.19
N GLY A 26 -8.21 4.48 27.34
CA GLY A 26 -8.55 3.07 27.50
C GLY A 26 -9.77 2.64 26.65
N LEU A 27 -10.80 3.48 26.58
CA LEU A 27 -11.98 3.23 25.74
C LEU A 27 -11.63 3.27 24.24
N VAL A 28 -10.82 4.24 23.81
CA VAL A 28 -10.37 4.36 22.42
C VAL A 28 -9.53 3.15 22.02
N CYS A 29 -8.61 2.68 22.87
CA CYS A 29 -7.84 1.46 22.59
C CYS A 29 -8.77 0.25 22.41
N ARG A 30 -9.77 0.10 23.26
CA ARG A 30 -10.72 -1.03 23.18
C ARG A 30 -11.64 -0.96 21.96
N ILE A 31 -12.03 0.22 21.52
CA ILE A 31 -12.75 0.45 20.27
C ILE A 31 -11.89 0.03 19.09
N ASN A 32 -10.62 0.42 19.04
CA ASN A 32 -9.69 0.05 17.99
C ASN A 32 -9.45 -1.47 17.92
N GLU A 33 -9.28 -2.15 19.05
CA GLU A 33 -9.17 -3.61 19.10
C GLU A 33 -10.40 -4.32 18.51
N LEU A 34 -11.61 -3.82 18.79
CA LEU A 34 -12.84 -4.38 18.22
C LEU A 34 -12.96 -4.12 16.71
N LEU A 35 -12.51 -2.96 16.23
CA LEU A 35 -12.46 -2.64 14.80
C LEU A 35 -11.44 -3.52 14.07
N GLU A 36 -10.25 -3.72 14.63
CA GLU A 36 -9.25 -4.62 14.08
C GLU A 36 -9.72 -6.08 14.03
N ALA A 37 -10.40 -6.54 15.10
CA ALA A 37 -10.97 -7.89 15.15
C ALA A 37 -12.08 -8.08 14.09
N LYS A 38 -12.88 -7.04 13.82
CA LYS A 38 -13.91 -7.03 12.78
C LYS A 38 -13.27 -7.04 11.38
N ASP A 39 -12.23 -6.23 11.18
CA ASP A 39 -11.52 -6.14 9.91
C ASP A 39 -10.84 -7.47 9.55
N LYS A 40 -10.23 -8.14 10.53
CA LYS A 40 -9.68 -9.51 10.37
C LYS A 40 -10.74 -10.56 9.99
N ARG A 41 -12.01 -10.39 10.41
CA ARG A 41 -13.10 -11.33 10.07
C ARG A 41 -13.73 -11.03 8.71
N LEU A 42 -13.68 -9.77 8.25
CA LEU A 42 -14.24 -9.33 6.97
C LEU A 42 -13.26 -9.53 5.81
N ARG A 43 -11.97 -9.80 6.10
CA ARG A 43 -11.01 -10.17 5.07
C ARG A 43 -11.34 -11.60 4.62
N PRO A 44 -11.75 -11.82 3.36
CA PRO A 44 -11.80 -13.17 2.83
C PRO A 44 -10.41 -13.78 3.00
N ASN A 45 -10.37 -15.03 3.40
CA ASN A 45 -9.19 -15.82 3.75
C ASN A 45 -8.35 -16.18 2.51
N ASP A 46 -8.05 -15.23 1.62
CA ASP A 46 -7.35 -15.44 0.35
C ASP A 46 -6.06 -14.64 0.22
N VAL A 47 -5.50 -14.15 1.34
CA VAL A 47 -4.11 -13.74 1.32
C VAL A 47 -3.27 -14.98 1.63
N ARG A 48 -2.93 -15.75 0.57
CA ARG A 48 -1.83 -16.72 0.64
C ARG A 48 -0.63 -16.00 1.26
N PRO A 49 0.09 -16.61 2.24
CA PRO A 49 1.35 -16.08 2.69
C PRO A 49 2.24 -15.94 1.45
N THR A 50 2.58 -14.71 1.10
CA THR A 50 3.46 -14.42 -0.03
C THR A 50 4.76 -15.16 0.19
N SER A 51 5.11 -16.03 -0.75
CA SER A 51 6.42 -16.67 -0.78
C SER A 51 7.50 -15.58 -0.81
N LYS A 52 8.59 -15.80 -0.09
CA LYS A 52 9.75 -14.91 -0.08
C LYS A 52 10.15 -14.61 -1.54
N GLY A 53 9.91 -13.37 -2.00
CA GLY A 53 10.14 -12.96 -3.39
C GLY A 53 8.95 -12.30 -4.10
N ASP A 54 7.78 -12.21 -3.46
CA ASP A 54 6.55 -11.64 -4.04
C ASP A 54 6.18 -10.27 -3.45
N GLY A 55 7.14 -9.54 -2.88
CA GLY A 55 6.93 -8.25 -2.25
C GLY A 55 6.61 -7.12 -3.23
N VAL A 56 5.98 -6.07 -2.73
CA VAL A 56 5.79 -4.80 -3.43
C VAL A 56 6.89 -3.84 -3.02
N PHE A 57 7.58 -3.24 -3.99
CA PHE A 57 8.57 -2.21 -3.73
C PHE A 57 8.03 -0.85 -4.12
N GLN A 58 7.95 0.05 -3.16
CA GLN A 58 7.41 1.40 -3.35
C GLN A 58 8.53 2.44 -3.37
N ILE A 59 8.53 3.29 -4.41
CA ILE A 59 9.40 4.45 -4.53
C ILE A 59 8.51 5.69 -4.38
N ALA A 60 8.70 6.44 -3.31
CA ALA A 60 8.00 7.67 -3.04
C ALA A 60 8.95 8.87 -3.15
N TYR A 61 8.39 10.05 -3.35
CA TYR A 61 9.13 11.31 -3.42
C TYR A 61 8.65 12.31 -2.36
N ASP A 62 7.82 11.83 -1.46
CA ASP A 62 7.29 12.55 -0.30
C ASP A 62 7.18 11.56 0.86
N GLU A 63 7.64 11.96 2.03
CA GLU A 63 7.74 11.09 3.21
C GLU A 63 6.36 10.69 3.76
N THR A 64 5.42 11.62 3.76
CA THR A 64 4.05 11.35 4.22
C THR A 64 3.37 10.32 3.31
N LEU A 65 3.53 10.47 2.00
CA LEU A 65 2.99 9.53 1.03
C LEU A 65 3.68 8.17 1.10
N LEU A 66 4.97 8.13 1.41
CA LEU A 66 5.72 6.90 1.62
C LEU A 66 5.11 6.09 2.77
N ILE A 67 4.94 6.71 3.93
CA ILE A 67 4.41 6.06 5.13
C ILE A 67 2.96 5.62 4.91
N THR A 68 2.09 6.55 4.47
CA THR A 68 0.66 6.29 4.31
C THR A 68 0.39 5.15 3.32
N ARG A 69 1.08 5.12 2.19
CA ARG A 69 0.91 4.06 1.20
C ARG A 69 1.45 2.72 1.67
N ALA A 70 2.60 2.72 2.36
CA ALA A 70 3.16 1.51 2.93
C ALA A 70 2.17 0.87 3.92
N GLU A 71 1.55 1.66 4.78
CA GLU A 71 0.54 1.17 5.72
C GLU A 71 -0.71 0.63 5.01
N LEU A 72 -1.21 1.32 3.98
CA LEU A 72 -2.34 0.83 3.18
C LEU A 72 -2.05 -0.51 2.52
N LEU A 73 -0.85 -0.71 1.98
CA LEU A 73 -0.42 -1.98 1.37
C LEU A 73 -0.26 -3.08 2.42
N LYS A 74 0.41 -2.80 3.54
CA LYS A 74 0.58 -3.75 4.65
C LYS A 74 -0.78 -4.18 5.22
N ASN A 75 -1.70 -3.25 5.38
CA ASN A 75 -3.06 -3.53 5.83
C ASN A 75 -3.85 -4.43 4.85
N ARG A 76 -3.45 -4.49 3.59
CA ARG A 76 -3.97 -5.44 2.58
C ARG A 76 -3.17 -6.75 2.53
N GLY A 77 -2.18 -6.92 3.40
CA GLY A 77 -1.41 -8.15 3.55
C GLY A 77 -0.20 -8.27 2.62
N TYR A 78 0.22 -7.17 1.95
CA TYR A 78 1.43 -7.18 1.12
C TYR A 78 2.69 -7.02 1.97
N GLU A 79 3.75 -7.74 1.61
CA GLU A 79 5.10 -7.44 2.08
C GLU A 79 5.60 -6.21 1.30
N VAL A 80 5.96 -5.14 2.01
CA VAL A 80 6.26 -3.85 1.40
C VAL A 80 7.63 -3.35 1.80
N SER A 81 8.48 -3.13 0.82
CA SER A 81 9.71 -2.33 0.94
C SER A 81 9.45 -0.93 0.39
N SER A 82 9.82 0.09 1.12
CA SER A 82 9.55 1.49 0.75
C SER A 82 10.81 2.32 0.83
N VAL A 83 11.02 3.19 -0.14
CA VAL A 83 12.20 4.05 -0.21
C VAL A 83 11.85 5.44 -0.74
N LEU A 84 12.61 6.43 -0.31
CA LEU A 84 12.48 7.81 -0.75
C LEU A 84 13.48 8.11 -1.88
N GLY A 85 12.95 8.52 -3.04
CA GLY A 85 13.72 8.98 -4.19
C GLY A 85 14.43 7.89 -5.00
N ASN A 86 14.96 8.30 -6.16
CA ASN A 86 15.64 7.42 -7.11
C ASN A 86 16.94 6.85 -6.56
N ASP A 87 17.74 7.68 -5.91
CA ASP A 87 19.05 7.29 -5.40
C ASP A 87 18.92 6.25 -4.29
N GLY A 88 17.96 6.45 -3.38
CA GLY A 88 17.63 5.46 -2.36
C GLY A 88 17.20 4.13 -2.98
N ALA A 89 16.35 4.16 -4.01
CA ALA A 89 15.91 2.96 -4.71
C ALA A 89 17.08 2.22 -5.38
N LYS A 90 17.90 2.93 -6.12
CA LYS A 90 19.07 2.35 -6.80
C LYS A 90 20.11 1.78 -5.85
N HIS A 91 20.19 2.33 -4.63
CA HIS A 91 21.11 1.84 -3.60
C HIS A 91 20.63 0.56 -2.92
N ILE A 92 19.32 0.45 -2.67
CA ILE A 92 18.73 -0.67 -1.92
C ILE A 92 18.40 -1.85 -2.83
N LEU A 93 17.90 -1.58 -4.06
CA LEU A 93 17.45 -2.63 -4.97
C LEU A 93 18.63 -3.51 -5.42
N ASP A 94 18.63 -4.76 -4.96
CA ASP A 94 19.53 -5.80 -5.47
C ASP A 94 18.84 -6.58 -6.58
N ARG A 95 19.52 -6.81 -7.70
CA ARG A 95 19.03 -7.62 -8.82
C ARG A 95 18.76 -9.10 -8.45
N ARG A 96 19.20 -9.54 -7.28
CA ARG A 96 18.93 -10.88 -6.75
C ARG A 96 17.59 -10.98 -6.05
N GLU A 97 17.03 -9.85 -5.63
CA GLU A 97 15.71 -9.81 -5.01
C GLU A 97 14.63 -9.80 -6.08
N ARG A 98 13.58 -10.56 -5.85
CA ARG A 98 12.41 -10.59 -6.73
C ARG A 98 11.31 -9.76 -6.09
N TYR A 99 10.77 -8.86 -6.88
CA TYR A 99 9.60 -8.09 -6.53
C TYR A 99 8.48 -8.40 -7.51
N ARG A 100 7.28 -8.47 -7.02
CA ARG A 100 6.09 -8.68 -7.86
C ARG A 100 5.69 -7.41 -8.58
N LEU A 101 5.82 -6.27 -7.91
CA LEU A 101 5.40 -4.98 -8.44
C LEU A 101 6.28 -3.86 -7.91
N PHE A 102 6.67 -2.96 -8.79
CA PHE A 102 7.21 -1.65 -8.44
C PHE A 102 6.11 -0.59 -8.49
N ILE A 103 6.04 0.27 -7.47
CA ILE A 103 5.15 1.42 -7.45
C ILE A 103 5.99 2.69 -7.48
N VAL A 104 5.81 3.51 -8.51
CA VAL A 104 6.49 4.81 -8.66
C VAL A 104 5.51 5.92 -8.31
N GLY A 105 5.81 6.67 -7.26
CA GLY A 105 5.01 7.77 -6.74
C GLY A 105 4.90 8.97 -7.69
N HIS A 106 4.01 9.91 -7.37
CA HIS A 106 3.70 11.05 -8.24
C HIS A 106 4.36 12.37 -7.81
N ALA A 107 4.89 12.46 -6.58
CA ALA A 107 5.34 13.73 -5.98
C ALA A 107 6.75 14.16 -6.42
N ALA A 108 7.13 13.87 -7.66
CA ALA A 108 8.38 14.35 -8.27
C ALA A 108 8.12 14.84 -9.70
N ALA A 109 9.09 15.56 -10.26
CA ALA A 109 9.10 15.97 -11.65
C ALA A 109 8.96 14.74 -12.57
N ARG A 110 8.36 14.95 -13.72
CA ARG A 110 8.11 13.88 -14.70
C ARG A 110 9.40 13.18 -15.12
N GLU A 111 10.41 13.96 -15.41
CA GLU A 111 11.73 13.51 -15.87
C GLU A 111 12.38 12.55 -14.86
N THR A 112 12.32 12.91 -13.57
CA THR A 112 12.82 12.08 -12.46
C THR A 112 12.13 10.74 -12.39
N ARG A 113 10.82 10.74 -12.61
CA ARG A 113 9.99 9.53 -12.58
C ARG A 113 10.19 8.66 -13.83
N GLU A 114 10.31 9.27 -15.01
CA GLU A 114 10.64 8.57 -16.25
C GLU A 114 12.03 7.91 -16.18
N GLU A 115 13.01 8.60 -15.62
CA GLU A 115 14.34 8.05 -15.37
C GLU A 115 14.25 6.80 -14.49
N MET A 116 13.47 6.85 -13.40
CA MET A 116 13.30 5.70 -12.51
C MET A 116 12.63 4.52 -13.19
N VAL A 117 11.54 4.76 -13.92
CA VAL A 117 10.82 3.72 -14.66
C VAL A 117 11.75 3.05 -15.68
N ARG A 118 12.51 3.84 -16.44
CA ARG A 118 13.49 3.32 -17.41
C ARG A 118 14.57 2.49 -16.73
N TRP A 119 15.10 2.97 -15.61
CA TRP A 119 16.11 2.23 -14.85
C TRP A 119 15.57 0.91 -14.32
N LEU A 120 14.34 0.89 -13.80
CA LEU A 120 13.66 -0.33 -13.35
C LEU A 120 13.47 -1.32 -14.50
N LYS A 121 13.02 -0.88 -15.67
CA LYS A 121 12.84 -1.74 -16.85
C LYS A 121 14.14 -2.39 -17.32
N VAL A 122 15.24 -1.67 -17.26
CA VAL A 122 16.57 -2.21 -17.64
C VAL A 122 17.07 -3.24 -16.62
N ASN A 123 16.86 -2.98 -15.32
CA ASN A 123 17.43 -3.82 -14.26
C ASN A 123 16.51 -4.95 -13.81
N PHE A 124 15.18 -4.80 -13.98
CA PHE A 124 14.14 -5.74 -13.56
C PHE A 124 13.07 -5.89 -14.66
N PRO A 125 13.45 -6.42 -15.84
CA PRO A 125 12.56 -6.44 -17.02
C PRO A 125 11.28 -7.25 -16.80
N ASP A 126 11.33 -8.27 -15.96
CA ASP A 126 10.20 -9.17 -15.70
C ASP A 126 9.22 -8.63 -14.66
N THR A 127 9.61 -7.59 -13.91
CA THR A 127 8.76 -7.02 -12.86
C THR A 127 7.87 -5.91 -13.42
N LYS A 128 6.59 -5.95 -13.09
CA LYS A 128 5.63 -4.93 -13.51
C LYS A 128 5.83 -3.62 -12.75
N ILE A 129 5.54 -2.51 -13.42
CA ILE A 129 5.68 -1.15 -12.86
C ILE A 129 4.33 -0.45 -12.91
N LEU A 130 3.84 -0.01 -11.74
CA LEU A 130 2.69 0.87 -11.58
C LEU A 130 3.17 2.31 -11.36
N ALA A 131 2.89 3.20 -12.29
CA ALA A 131 3.10 4.63 -12.14
C ALA A 131 1.83 5.31 -11.62
N LEU A 132 1.94 5.99 -10.49
CA LEU A 132 0.88 6.83 -9.94
C LEU A 132 1.04 8.24 -10.52
N ASN A 133 0.03 8.74 -11.21
CA ASN A 133 0.10 10.04 -11.87
C ASN A 133 -0.83 11.05 -11.21
N PRO A 134 -0.43 12.33 -11.08
CA PRO A 134 -1.35 13.38 -10.66
C PRO A 134 -2.41 13.61 -11.74
N PRO A 135 -3.57 14.17 -11.39
CA PRO A 135 -4.57 14.60 -12.36
C PRO A 135 -3.94 15.50 -13.44
N HIS A 136 -4.41 15.35 -14.67
CA HIS A 136 -3.96 16.14 -15.85
C HIS A 136 -2.50 15.94 -16.30
N HIS A 137 -1.77 14.99 -15.73
CA HIS A 137 -0.43 14.66 -16.17
C HIS A 137 -0.44 13.48 -17.16
N ALA A 138 0.47 13.56 -18.14
CA ALA A 138 0.62 12.49 -19.13
C ALA A 138 1.15 11.20 -18.47
N LYS A 139 0.73 10.07 -19.03
CA LYS A 139 1.20 8.74 -18.64
C LYS A 139 2.71 8.60 -18.83
N LEU A 140 3.36 7.80 -18.00
CA LEU A 140 4.75 7.40 -18.19
C LEU A 140 4.78 6.23 -19.19
N ALA A 141 5.39 6.45 -20.35
CA ALA A 141 5.27 5.54 -21.50
C ALA A 141 5.79 4.12 -21.21
N GLU A 142 6.84 3.99 -20.41
CA GLU A 142 7.48 2.69 -20.13
C GLU A 142 6.90 1.96 -18.90
N ALA A 143 5.94 2.56 -18.17
CA ALA A 143 5.25 1.88 -17.08
C ALA A 143 4.17 0.94 -17.60
N ASP A 144 4.06 -0.26 -17.02
CA ASP A 144 3.04 -1.26 -17.42
C ASP A 144 1.64 -0.78 -17.06
N TYR A 145 1.49 -0.15 -15.91
CA TYR A 145 0.24 0.42 -15.43
C TYR A 145 0.41 1.90 -15.13
N ASN A 146 -0.52 2.69 -15.61
CA ASN A 146 -0.56 4.12 -15.34
C ASN A 146 -1.91 4.48 -14.73
N LEU A 147 -1.91 4.94 -13.50
CA LEU A 147 -3.12 5.32 -12.79
C LEU A 147 -3.11 6.80 -12.41
N ILE A 148 -4.21 7.47 -12.68
CA ILE A 148 -4.46 8.84 -12.19
C ILE A 148 -5.03 8.71 -10.77
N LEU A 149 -4.45 9.43 -9.82
CA LEU A 149 -4.85 9.37 -8.43
C LEU A 149 -6.16 10.13 -8.20
N ASN A 150 -7.26 9.38 -8.09
CA ASN A 150 -8.57 9.91 -7.67
C ASN A 150 -8.94 9.46 -6.25
N GLY A 151 -8.19 8.51 -5.68
CA GLY A 151 -8.41 7.97 -4.35
C GLY A 151 -7.57 6.71 -4.08
N PRO A 152 -7.56 6.21 -2.84
CA PRO A 152 -6.77 5.02 -2.47
C PRO A 152 -7.33 3.71 -3.04
N GLU A 153 -8.62 3.59 -3.24
CA GLU A 153 -9.26 2.34 -3.66
C GLU A 153 -8.85 1.92 -5.09
N GLU A 154 -8.68 2.89 -5.99
CA GLU A 154 -8.37 2.61 -7.39
C GLU A 154 -6.97 1.98 -7.55
N TRP A 155 -5.96 2.57 -6.94
CA TRP A 155 -4.60 2.05 -7.10
C TRP A 155 -4.38 0.74 -6.34
N LEU A 156 -5.07 0.51 -5.22
CA LEU A 156 -5.04 -0.76 -4.51
C LEU A 156 -5.68 -1.90 -5.32
N SER A 157 -6.73 -1.62 -6.08
CA SER A 157 -7.32 -2.62 -7.00
C SER A 157 -6.36 -3.01 -8.13
N VAL A 158 -5.60 -2.04 -8.67
CA VAL A 158 -4.57 -2.32 -9.68
C VAL A 158 -3.43 -3.15 -9.09
N VAL A 159 -3.00 -2.86 -7.85
CA VAL A 159 -2.00 -3.69 -7.14
C VAL A 159 -2.50 -5.12 -6.99
N ALA A 160 -3.76 -5.32 -6.61
CA ALA A 160 -4.35 -6.65 -6.47
C ALA A 160 -4.36 -7.43 -7.81
N ASN A 161 -4.74 -6.78 -8.91
CA ASN A 161 -4.76 -7.38 -10.24
C ASN A 161 -3.34 -7.71 -10.74
N ALA A 162 -2.39 -6.77 -10.61
CA ALA A 162 -1.00 -7.00 -10.98
C ALA A 162 -0.36 -8.15 -10.18
N ALA A 163 -0.83 -8.33 -8.93
CA ALA A 163 -0.42 -9.43 -8.09
C ALA A 163 -0.96 -10.80 -8.57
N LEU A 164 -2.07 -10.84 -9.27
CA LEU A 164 -2.66 -12.08 -9.83
C LEU A 164 -2.02 -12.48 -11.17
N ASP A 165 -1.66 -11.51 -12.01
CA ASP A 165 -1.08 -11.77 -13.33
C ASP A 165 0.30 -12.47 -13.28
N GLY A 166 1.07 -12.26 -12.20
CA GLY A 166 2.34 -12.93 -11.96
C GLY A 166 2.23 -14.42 -11.55
N SER A 167 1.04 -14.92 -11.25
CA SER A 167 0.81 -16.29 -10.79
C SER A 167 0.55 -17.32 -11.91
N ASN A 168 0.45 -16.89 -13.16
CA ASN A 168 0.13 -17.76 -14.32
C ASN A 168 1.33 -18.19 -15.16
N LEU A 169 2.56 -18.04 -14.66
CA LEU A 169 3.79 -18.49 -15.34
C LEU A 169 4.47 -19.61 -14.53
N LEU A 170 3.75 -20.72 -14.31
CA LEU A 170 4.31 -22.02 -13.95
C LEU A 170 3.57 -23.12 -14.72
#